data_a2869ee8ac0d0c5242027f464547a72a
#
_entry.id   a2869ee8ac0d0c5242027f464547a72a
#
_cell.length_a   1.000
_cell.length_b   1.000
_cell.length_c   1.000
_cell.angle_alpha   90.00
_cell.angle_beta   90.00
_cell.angle_gamma   90.00
#
_symmetry.space_group_name_H-M   'P 1'
#
loop_
_entity.id
_entity.type
_entity.pdbx_description
1 polymer ?
#
loop_
_entity_poly.entity_id
_entity_poly.type
_entity_poly.pdbx_seq_one_letter_code
_entity_poly.pdbx_strand_id
1 'polypeptide(L)'
;MAIFVYTENINGVYKKATFEAVSYAKAVAEKAGTSVTAVSINATDSSELLYKYGAEKVIHIKDEGLKSFSAKAYAKAIAEVVDGVVVFPHTTDAASVAPMLAVIKNSALITNVVEAPTSITPLEVKRKAFSGKAFMVAKADGNVVLTVSQNAFGVKENPVSGSEEEKTLGVTNTDVKVVSHEQSSGKLDLKEAEVVVSAGRGMKGPENWGMVEELAQVLGAATACSKPVSDIGWRPHSEHVGQTGKAIAPNLYIAIGISGAIQHLAGVNSSKTIVVINNDPEAPFFKSADYGVVGDAFQVIPALTEKIKAIKGA
;
A
#
# COMPACT_ATOMS: atom_id res chain seq x y z
N MET A 1 -6.20 -26.93 0.67
CA MET A 1 -5.16 -25.95 0.26
C MET A 1 -4.93 -25.03 1.45
N ALA A 2 -3.71 -24.92 1.95
CA ALA A 2 -3.43 -24.03 3.09
C ALA A 2 -3.26 -22.60 2.60
N ILE A 3 -3.70 -21.61 3.41
CA ILE A 3 -3.60 -20.20 3.11
C ILE A 3 -2.70 -19.54 4.15
N PHE A 4 -1.64 -18.93 3.67
CA PHE A 4 -0.68 -18.18 4.47
C PHE A 4 -0.73 -16.70 4.10
N VAL A 5 -0.39 -15.83 5.07
CA VAL A 5 -0.20 -14.41 4.82
C VAL A 5 1.06 -13.90 5.52
N TYR A 6 1.93 -13.25 4.76
CA TYR A 6 3.08 -12.56 5.33
C TYR A 6 2.64 -11.22 5.93
N THR A 7 2.98 -11.01 7.20
CA THR A 7 2.61 -9.81 7.95
C THR A 7 3.81 -8.88 8.08
N GLU A 8 3.90 -7.92 7.16
CA GLU A 8 4.96 -6.92 7.18
C GLU A 8 4.83 -6.00 8.37
N ASN A 9 5.96 -5.73 9.03
CA ASN A 9 6.06 -4.79 10.13
C ASN A 9 7.27 -3.86 9.95
N ILE A 10 7.26 -2.70 10.60
CA ILE A 10 8.41 -1.80 10.74
C ILE A 10 8.72 -1.69 12.23
N ASN A 11 9.95 -2.01 12.60
CA ASN A 11 10.39 -1.99 14.00
C ASN A 11 9.45 -2.76 14.95
N GLY A 12 8.91 -3.88 14.47
CA GLY A 12 7.99 -4.74 15.20
C GLY A 12 6.52 -4.37 15.13
N VAL A 13 6.15 -3.20 14.57
CA VAL A 13 4.78 -2.69 14.48
C VAL A 13 4.18 -3.01 13.11
N TYR A 14 3.00 -3.64 13.10
CA TYR A 14 2.30 -3.99 11.86
C TYR A 14 1.84 -2.76 11.09
N LYS A 15 1.96 -2.84 9.77
CA LYS A 15 1.46 -1.82 8.86
C LYS A 15 -0.01 -2.01 8.51
N LYS A 16 -0.70 -0.94 8.11
CA LYS A 16 -2.07 -1.03 7.58
C LYS A 16 -2.19 -2.02 6.41
N ALA A 17 -1.21 -2.03 5.49
CA ALA A 17 -1.18 -2.95 4.36
C ALA A 17 -1.16 -4.44 4.80
N THR A 18 -0.60 -4.74 5.97
CA THR A 18 -0.66 -6.07 6.59
C THR A 18 -2.09 -6.49 6.89
N PHE A 19 -2.88 -5.61 7.52
CA PHE A 19 -4.27 -5.91 7.86
C PHE A 19 -5.15 -6.11 6.62
N GLU A 20 -4.87 -5.36 5.55
CA GLU A 20 -5.52 -5.58 4.26
C GLU A 20 -5.16 -6.94 3.65
N ALA A 21 -3.88 -7.33 3.72
CA ALA A 21 -3.42 -8.64 3.24
C ALA A 21 -4.03 -9.79 4.05
N VAL A 22 -4.17 -9.66 5.38
CA VAL A 22 -4.85 -10.64 6.24
C VAL A 22 -6.33 -10.72 5.87
N SER A 23 -7.02 -9.59 5.70
CA SER A 23 -8.43 -9.56 5.28
C SER A 23 -8.63 -10.22 3.91
N TYR A 24 -7.68 -10.02 2.98
CA TYR A 24 -7.70 -10.69 1.68
C TYR A 24 -7.48 -12.20 1.81
N ALA A 25 -6.48 -12.62 2.59
CA ALA A 25 -6.19 -14.02 2.85
C ALA A 25 -7.41 -14.74 3.48
N LYS A 26 -8.13 -14.05 4.38
CA LYS A 26 -9.38 -14.55 4.95
C LYS A 26 -10.46 -14.78 3.88
N ALA A 27 -10.63 -13.86 2.96
CA ALA A 27 -11.57 -14.04 1.84
C ALA A 27 -11.19 -15.22 0.91
N VAL A 28 -9.89 -15.47 0.71
CA VAL A 28 -9.40 -16.64 -0.01
C VAL A 28 -9.72 -17.92 0.78
N ALA A 29 -9.44 -17.93 2.08
CA ALA A 29 -9.63 -19.07 2.98
C ALA A 29 -11.12 -19.44 3.10
N GLU A 30 -12.01 -18.48 3.22
CA GLU A 30 -13.46 -18.70 3.24
C GLU A 30 -13.96 -19.44 1.99
N LYS A 31 -13.50 -18.99 0.81
CA LYS A 31 -13.84 -19.67 -0.45
C LYS A 31 -13.22 -21.06 -0.57
N ALA A 32 -12.06 -21.29 0.03
CA ALA A 32 -11.35 -22.56 0.03
C ALA A 32 -11.84 -23.52 1.13
N GLY A 33 -12.70 -23.06 2.06
CA GLY A 33 -13.17 -23.86 3.22
C GLY A 33 -12.03 -24.19 4.19
N THR A 34 -11.09 -23.25 4.41
CA THR A 34 -9.90 -23.44 5.26
C THR A 34 -9.63 -22.25 6.15
N SER A 35 -8.56 -22.29 6.94
CA SER A 35 -8.13 -21.25 7.85
C SER A 35 -6.93 -20.47 7.32
N VAL A 36 -6.65 -19.29 7.93
CA VAL A 36 -5.49 -18.43 7.61
C VAL A 36 -4.41 -18.60 8.66
N THR A 37 -3.18 -18.85 8.19
CA THR A 37 -1.97 -18.79 9.02
C THR A 37 -1.15 -17.55 8.65
N ALA A 38 -1.00 -16.63 9.59
CA ALA A 38 -0.11 -15.48 9.45
C ALA A 38 1.33 -15.87 9.74
N VAL A 39 2.28 -15.31 9.00
CA VAL A 39 3.72 -15.47 9.21
C VAL A 39 4.31 -14.11 9.50
N SER A 40 4.84 -13.93 10.70
CA SER A 40 5.35 -12.68 11.24
C SER A 40 6.85 -12.82 11.55
N ILE A 41 7.67 -11.86 11.12
CA ILE A 41 9.11 -11.86 11.35
C ILE A 41 9.46 -10.74 12.32
N ASN A 42 10.02 -11.10 13.49
CA ASN A 42 10.47 -10.17 14.53
C ASN A 42 9.45 -9.09 14.92
N ALA A 43 8.15 -9.35 14.79
CA ALA A 43 7.12 -8.42 15.25
C ALA A 43 7.06 -8.40 16.78
N THR A 44 6.72 -7.22 17.32
CA THR A 44 6.49 -6.97 18.75
C THR A 44 5.02 -6.69 19.07
N ASP A 45 4.24 -6.34 18.06
CA ASP A 45 2.80 -6.18 18.17
C ASP A 45 2.11 -7.50 18.56
N SER A 46 0.99 -7.37 19.26
CA SER A 46 0.15 -8.52 19.64
C SER A 46 -0.49 -9.18 18.41
N SER A 47 -0.53 -10.50 18.42
CA SER A 47 -1.25 -11.30 17.42
C SER A 47 -2.76 -11.05 17.42
N GLU A 48 -3.32 -10.51 18.51
CA GLU A 48 -4.74 -10.13 18.58
C GLU A 48 -5.13 -9.15 17.46
N LEU A 49 -4.18 -8.28 17.06
CA LEU A 49 -4.38 -7.40 15.91
C LEU A 49 -4.59 -8.16 14.61
N LEU A 50 -3.98 -9.33 14.45
CA LEU A 50 -4.14 -10.19 13.27
C LEU A 50 -5.40 -11.06 13.37
N TYR A 51 -5.75 -11.52 14.59
CA TYR A 51 -7.00 -12.27 14.83
C TYR A 51 -8.23 -11.42 14.53
N LYS A 52 -8.15 -10.12 14.78
CA LYS A 52 -9.23 -9.17 14.46
C LYS A 52 -9.61 -9.18 12.96
N TYR A 53 -8.66 -9.52 12.09
CA TYR A 53 -8.85 -9.52 10.63
C TYR A 53 -8.92 -10.93 10.03
N GLY A 54 -8.92 -11.98 10.85
CA GLY A 54 -9.24 -13.34 10.42
C GLY A 54 -8.06 -14.31 10.32
N ALA A 55 -6.91 -14.02 10.90
CA ALA A 55 -5.83 -15.01 11.06
C ALA A 55 -6.15 -15.92 12.25
N GLU A 56 -6.30 -17.22 12.04
CA GLU A 56 -6.57 -18.20 13.11
C GLU A 56 -5.29 -18.77 13.72
N LYS A 57 -4.16 -18.61 13.06
CA LYS A 57 -2.85 -18.99 13.59
C LYS A 57 -1.82 -17.94 13.21
N VAL A 58 -0.87 -17.66 14.12
CA VAL A 58 0.30 -16.81 13.87
C VAL A 58 1.58 -17.59 14.12
N ILE A 59 2.45 -17.67 13.13
CA ILE A 59 3.80 -18.20 13.28
C ILE A 59 4.75 -17.00 13.42
N HIS A 60 5.32 -16.83 14.60
CA HIS A 60 6.34 -15.82 14.88
C HIS A 60 7.73 -16.39 14.61
N ILE A 61 8.38 -15.92 13.57
CA ILE A 61 9.79 -16.20 13.32
C ILE A 61 10.60 -15.15 14.08
N LYS A 62 11.25 -15.57 15.18
CA LYS A 62 12.13 -14.73 15.99
C LYS A 62 13.58 -15.11 15.70
N ASP A 63 14.29 -14.26 14.98
CA ASP A 63 15.64 -14.54 14.52
C ASP A 63 16.48 -13.27 14.44
N GLU A 64 17.65 -13.29 15.10
CA GLU A 64 18.59 -12.16 15.10
C GLU A 64 19.12 -11.83 13.69
N GLY A 65 19.32 -12.85 12.86
CA GLY A 65 19.75 -12.68 11.46
C GLY A 65 18.73 -11.98 10.57
N LEU A 66 17.48 -11.86 11.05
CA LEU A 66 16.37 -11.19 10.34
C LEU A 66 16.03 -9.82 10.91
N LYS A 67 16.80 -9.26 11.85
CA LYS A 67 16.60 -7.91 12.38
C LYS A 67 16.78 -6.83 11.31
N SER A 68 17.70 -7.06 10.39
CA SER A 68 17.88 -6.20 9.21
C SER A 68 17.23 -6.84 8.01
N PHE A 69 16.42 -6.05 7.29
CA PHE A 69 15.73 -6.56 6.11
C PHE A 69 16.71 -7.03 5.02
N SER A 70 16.50 -8.24 4.55
CA SER A 70 17.10 -8.80 3.34
C SER A 70 16.06 -9.67 2.65
N ALA A 71 15.67 -9.29 1.44
CA ALA A 71 14.63 -10.01 0.69
C ALA A 71 14.94 -11.51 0.56
N LYS A 72 16.21 -11.87 0.33
CA LYS A 72 16.66 -13.27 0.22
C LYS A 72 16.55 -14.03 1.54
N ALA A 73 16.94 -13.39 2.66
CA ALA A 73 16.88 -14.03 3.98
C ALA A 73 15.42 -14.21 4.41
N TYR A 74 14.58 -13.19 4.18
CA TYR A 74 13.14 -13.24 4.46
C TYR A 74 12.44 -14.31 3.62
N ALA A 75 12.73 -14.38 2.31
CA ALA A 75 12.13 -15.39 1.44
C ALA A 75 12.50 -16.82 1.88
N LYS A 76 13.75 -17.06 2.29
CA LYS A 76 14.17 -18.36 2.83
C LYS A 76 13.46 -18.69 4.13
N ALA A 77 13.40 -17.76 5.07
CA ALA A 77 12.74 -17.97 6.35
C ALA A 77 11.23 -18.27 6.17
N ILE A 78 10.55 -17.53 5.31
CA ILE A 78 9.13 -17.77 5.02
C ILE A 78 8.96 -19.13 4.35
N ALA A 79 9.84 -19.53 3.42
CA ALA A 79 9.76 -20.81 2.73
C ALA A 79 9.78 -22.04 3.65
N GLU A 80 10.44 -21.93 4.82
CA GLU A 80 10.52 -23.01 5.82
C GLU A 80 9.18 -23.29 6.51
N VAL A 81 8.23 -22.34 6.48
CA VAL A 81 6.99 -22.42 7.25
C VAL A 81 5.72 -22.39 6.39
N VAL A 82 5.84 -22.16 5.07
CA VAL A 82 4.66 -22.06 4.19
C VAL A 82 4.64 -23.17 3.15
N ASP A 83 3.41 -23.66 2.85
CA ASP A 83 3.16 -24.60 1.75
C ASP A 83 1.69 -24.46 1.30
N GLY A 84 1.47 -23.83 0.15
CA GLY A 84 0.15 -23.51 -0.39
C GLY A 84 0.06 -22.14 -1.04
N VAL A 85 -1.04 -21.43 -0.80
CA VAL A 85 -1.21 -20.04 -1.25
C VAL A 85 -0.61 -19.11 -0.21
N VAL A 86 0.27 -18.20 -0.64
CA VAL A 86 0.91 -17.22 0.23
C VAL A 86 0.56 -15.81 -0.25
N VAL A 87 -0.10 -15.05 0.62
CA VAL A 87 -0.53 -13.67 0.37
C VAL A 87 0.48 -12.69 0.96
N PHE A 88 0.86 -11.68 0.19
CA PHE A 88 1.71 -10.57 0.61
C PHE A 88 0.97 -9.24 0.42
N PRO A 89 1.21 -8.22 1.26
CA PRO A 89 0.90 -6.84 0.87
C PRO A 89 1.80 -6.43 -0.30
N HIS A 90 1.32 -5.59 -1.22
CA HIS A 90 2.15 -5.09 -2.32
C HIS A 90 2.92 -3.84 -1.89
N THR A 91 3.86 -4.01 -0.98
CA THR A 91 4.82 -2.98 -0.53
C THR A 91 6.14 -3.12 -1.27
N THR A 92 7.05 -2.17 -1.10
CA THR A 92 8.39 -2.24 -1.72
C THR A 92 9.16 -3.47 -1.24
N ASP A 93 9.12 -3.74 0.07
CA ASP A 93 9.86 -4.84 0.68
C ASP A 93 9.21 -6.18 0.33
N ALA A 94 7.91 -6.31 0.53
CA ALA A 94 7.18 -7.54 0.20
C ALA A 94 7.23 -7.86 -1.30
N ALA A 95 7.20 -6.85 -2.18
CA ALA A 95 7.35 -7.04 -3.63
C ALA A 95 8.74 -7.56 -4.03
N SER A 96 9.76 -7.40 -3.20
CA SER A 96 11.08 -7.98 -3.41
C SER A 96 11.18 -9.42 -2.85
N VAL A 97 10.46 -9.74 -1.77
CA VAL A 97 10.44 -11.07 -1.15
C VAL A 97 9.59 -12.07 -1.94
N ALA A 98 8.41 -11.64 -2.37
CA ALA A 98 7.42 -12.52 -3.01
C ALA A 98 7.96 -13.29 -4.25
N PRO A 99 8.68 -12.66 -5.21
CA PRO A 99 9.23 -13.38 -6.35
C PRO A 99 10.34 -14.39 -5.94
N MET A 100 11.13 -14.06 -4.93
CA MET A 100 12.16 -14.99 -4.42
C MET A 100 11.50 -16.21 -3.77
N LEU A 101 10.45 -16.00 -2.97
CA LEU A 101 9.67 -17.09 -2.40
C LEU A 101 9.04 -17.97 -3.49
N ALA A 102 8.47 -17.35 -4.53
CA ALA A 102 7.85 -18.08 -5.63
C ALA A 102 8.86 -19.02 -6.32
N VAL A 103 10.10 -18.56 -6.54
CA VAL A 103 11.16 -19.39 -7.10
C VAL A 103 11.55 -20.53 -6.14
N ILE A 104 11.76 -20.24 -4.85
CA ILE A 104 12.14 -21.25 -3.85
C ILE A 104 11.08 -22.35 -3.74
N LYS A 105 9.79 -21.98 -3.77
CA LYS A 105 8.66 -22.90 -3.62
C LYS A 105 8.15 -23.47 -4.97
N ASN A 106 8.81 -23.14 -6.08
CA ASN A 106 8.34 -23.50 -7.44
C ASN A 106 6.84 -23.17 -7.64
N SER A 107 6.46 -21.96 -7.24
CA SER A 107 5.07 -21.48 -7.20
C SER A 107 4.82 -20.47 -8.30
N ALA A 108 3.58 -20.36 -8.77
CA ALA A 108 3.16 -19.24 -9.59
C ALA A 108 3.21 -17.93 -8.79
N LEU A 109 3.55 -16.82 -9.44
CA LEU A 109 3.51 -15.48 -8.86
C LEU A 109 2.47 -14.62 -9.56
N ILE A 110 1.49 -14.09 -8.82
CA ILE A 110 0.50 -13.13 -9.33
C ILE A 110 0.56 -11.86 -8.48
N THR A 111 0.97 -10.76 -9.10
CA THR A 111 1.16 -9.47 -8.41
C THR A 111 0.01 -8.50 -8.67
N ASN A 112 -0.17 -7.52 -7.78
CA ASN A 112 -1.16 -6.43 -7.92
C ASN A 112 -2.61 -6.92 -8.00
N VAL A 113 -2.96 -7.90 -7.19
CA VAL A 113 -4.33 -8.40 -7.07
C VAL A 113 -5.20 -7.34 -6.40
N VAL A 114 -6.42 -7.17 -6.88
CA VAL A 114 -7.31 -6.06 -6.47
C VAL A 114 -8.66 -6.51 -5.91
N GLU A 115 -9.10 -7.74 -6.18
CA GLU A 115 -10.38 -8.26 -5.74
C GLU A 115 -10.23 -9.67 -5.18
N ALA A 116 -11.21 -10.12 -4.39
CA ALA A 116 -11.27 -11.51 -3.95
C ALA A 116 -11.25 -12.48 -5.14
N PRO A 117 -10.72 -13.69 -4.96
CA PRO A 117 -10.67 -14.68 -6.04
C PRO A 117 -12.10 -15.04 -6.51
N THR A 118 -12.25 -15.25 -7.81
CA THR A 118 -13.51 -15.73 -8.40
C THR A 118 -13.63 -17.25 -8.30
N SER A 119 -12.50 -17.95 -8.36
CA SER A 119 -12.38 -19.41 -8.20
C SER A 119 -11.15 -19.75 -7.34
N ILE A 120 -11.17 -20.95 -6.75
CA ILE A 120 -10.04 -21.48 -5.95
C ILE A 120 -9.33 -22.63 -6.69
N THR A 121 -10.00 -23.35 -7.56
CA THR A 121 -9.43 -24.47 -8.32
C THR A 121 -9.91 -24.39 -9.78
N PRO A 122 -9.08 -23.83 -10.69
CA PRO A 122 -7.83 -23.11 -10.46
C PRO A 122 -8.06 -21.82 -9.66
N LEU A 123 -7.01 -21.33 -8.98
CA LEU A 123 -7.08 -20.01 -8.34
C LEU A 123 -7.17 -18.93 -9.41
N GLU A 124 -8.29 -18.21 -9.44
CA GLU A 124 -8.55 -17.16 -10.41
C GLU A 124 -8.71 -15.82 -9.71
N VAL A 125 -7.87 -14.86 -10.06
CA VAL A 125 -7.82 -13.52 -9.44
C VAL A 125 -7.71 -12.42 -10.48
N LYS A 126 -8.26 -11.24 -10.15
CA LYS A 126 -8.19 -10.03 -10.97
C LYS A 126 -7.03 -9.17 -10.50
N ARG A 127 -6.23 -8.70 -11.44
CA ARG A 127 -5.09 -7.82 -11.20
C ARG A 127 -5.11 -6.59 -12.10
N LYS A 128 -4.50 -5.48 -11.64
CA LYS A 128 -4.30 -4.29 -12.49
C LYS A 128 -3.26 -4.54 -13.58
N ALA A 129 -3.51 -3.97 -14.77
CA ALA A 129 -2.60 -4.00 -15.92
C ALA A 129 -2.57 -2.63 -16.61
N PHE A 130 -1.60 -2.40 -17.48
CA PHE A 130 -1.43 -1.15 -18.25
C PHE A 130 -1.48 0.10 -17.37
N SER A 131 -0.68 0.15 -16.30
CA SER A 131 -0.65 1.28 -15.35
C SER A 131 -2.02 1.63 -14.76
N GLY A 132 -2.85 0.63 -14.48
CA GLY A 132 -4.17 0.78 -13.89
C GLY A 132 -5.31 1.05 -14.89
N LYS A 133 -5.02 1.11 -16.20
CA LYS A 133 -6.03 1.38 -17.24
C LYS A 133 -6.83 0.14 -17.67
N ALA A 134 -6.37 -1.05 -17.30
CA ALA A 134 -7.04 -2.31 -17.61
C ALA A 134 -6.91 -3.28 -16.45
N PHE A 135 -7.73 -4.32 -16.48
CA PHE A 135 -7.63 -5.46 -15.58
C PHE A 135 -7.33 -6.72 -16.37
N MET A 136 -6.58 -7.62 -15.75
CA MET A 136 -6.29 -8.94 -16.26
C MET A 136 -6.81 -9.97 -15.26
N VAL A 137 -7.46 -11.01 -15.76
CA VAL A 137 -7.76 -12.20 -14.97
C VAL A 137 -6.60 -13.18 -15.11
N ALA A 138 -5.98 -13.53 -14.00
CA ALA A 138 -4.90 -14.49 -13.94
C ALA A 138 -5.38 -15.78 -13.26
N LYS A 139 -4.94 -16.92 -13.79
CA LYS A 139 -5.27 -18.26 -13.26
C LYS A 139 -4.00 -19.02 -12.96
N ALA A 140 -4.00 -19.76 -11.85
CA ALA A 140 -2.90 -20.63 -11.48
C ALA A 140 -3.41 -21.85 -10.70
N ASP A 141 -2.75 -22.98 -10.90
CA ASP A 141 -2.94 -24.22 -10.15
C ASP A 141 -1.78 -24.44 -9.17
N GLY A 142 -2.03 -25.21 -8.11
CA GLY A 142 -1.03 -25.58 -7.12
C GLY A 142 -0.67 -24.46 -6.15
N ASN A 143 0.62 -24.35 -5.82
CA ASN A 143 1.13 -23.32 -4.92
C ASN A 143 1.21 -21.98 -5.63
N VAL A 144 0.71 -20.92 -4.99
CA VAL A 144 0.64 -19.58 -5.59
C VAL A 144 1.09 -18.54 -4.57
N VAL A 145 1.96 -17.64 -5.01
CA VAL A 145 2.32 -16.43 -4.27
C VAL A 145 1.54 -15.25 -4.85
N LEU A 146 0.81 -14.54 -4.01
CA LEU A 146 0.00 -13.38 -4.39
C LEU A 146 0.54 -12.12 -3.74
N THR A 147 0.48 -10.98 -4.43
CA THR A 147 0.61 -9.67 -3.78
C THR A 147 -0.65 -8.84 -3.98
N VAL A 148 -1.21 -8.30 -2.88
CA VAL A 148 -2.46 -7.51 -2.87
C VAL A 148 -2.12 -6.04 -2.99
N SER A 149 -2.69 -5.36 -3.99
CA SER A 149 -2.52 -3.91 -4.17
C SER A 149 -3.06 -3.15 -2.97
N GLN A 150 -2.30 -2.19 -2.49
CA GLN A 150 -2.69 -1.35 -1.34
C GLN A 150 -4.00 -0.60 -1.64
N ASN A 151 -4.84 -0.50 -0.61
CA ASN A 151 -6.17 0.14 -0.65
C ASN A 151 -7.14 -0.42 -1.71
N ALA A 152 -6.82 -1.57 -2.34
CA ALA A 152 -7.67 -2.15 -3.37
C ALA A 152 -8.80 -3.01 -2.80
N PHE A 153 -8.46 -3.92 -1.89
CA PHE A 153 -9.42 -4.82 -1.24
C PHE A 153 -10.08 -4.19 -0.01
N GLY A 154 -9.29 -3.38 0.71
CA GLY A 154 -9.67 -2.74 1.96
C GLY A 154 -9.50 -3.64 3.19
N VAL A 155 -9.41 -3.00 4.34
CA VAL A 155 -9.30 -3.67 5.63
C VAL A 155 -10.71 -4.05 6.10
N LYS A 156 -10.95 -5.32 6.40
CA LYS A 156 -12.25 -5.86 6.84
C LYS A 156 -12.08 -6.62 8.13
N GLU A 157 -12.79 -6.20 9.16
CA GLU A 157 -12.81 -6.94 10.43
C GLU A 157 -13.56 -8.25 10.26
N ASN A 158 -12.92 -9.33 10.69
CA ASN A 158 -13.48 -10.67 10.76
C ASN A 158 -12.86 -11.36 12.00
N PRO A 159 -13.27 -10.98 13.21
CA PRO A 159 -12.64 -11.42 14.43
C PRO A 159 -12.75 -12.94 14.61
N VAL A 160 -11.64 -13.57 14.92
CA VAL A 160 -11.54 -15.01 15.19
C VAL A 160 -10.73 -15.26 16.46
N SER A 161 -10.91 -16.42 17.06
CA SER A 161 -9.98 -16.92 18.08
C SER A 161 -8.76 -17.52 17.39
N GLY A 162 -7.56 -17.21 17.87
CA GLY A 162 -6.34 -17.67 17.24
C GLY A 162 -5.37 -18.35 18.22
N SER A 163 -4.29 -18.88 17.66
CA SER A 163 -3.18 -19.49 18.38
C SER A 163 -1.85 -18.98 17.85
N GLU A 164 -0.81 -19.02 18.66
CA GLU A 164 0.54 -18.60 18.32
C GLU A 164 1.52 -19.74 18.36
N GLU A 165 2.52 -19.68 17.51
CA GLU A 165 3.67 -20.58 17.50
C GLU A 165 4.93 -19.75 17.26
N GLU A 166 5.94 -19.89 18.12
CA GLU A 166 7.24 -19.25 17.91
C GLU A 166 8.20 -20.23 17.24
N LYS A 167 8.98 -19.72 16.26
CA LYS A 167 10.05 -20.46 15.60
C LYS A 167 11.33 -19.64 15.52
N THR A 168 12.46 -20.28 15.80
CA THR A 168 13.79 -19.75 15.51
C THR A 168 14.43 -20.63 14.47
N LEU A 169 14.81 -20.08 13.34
CA LEU A 169 15.28 -20.84 12.17
C LEU A 169 16.79 -20.82 12.02
N GLY A 170 17.51 -20.01 12.82
CA GLY A 170 18.96 -19.84 12.74
C GLY A 170 19.40 -19.22 11.41
N VAL A 171 18.61 -18.33 10.84
CA VAL A 171 18.90 -17.69 9.55
C VAL A 171 20.10 -16.77 9.71
N THR A 172 21.14 -17.01 8.94
CA THR A 172 22.29 -16.11 8.86
C THR A 172 22.15 -15.20 7.63
N ASN A 173 22.04 -13.89 7.87
CA ASN A 173 22.07 -12.89 6.81
C ASN A 173 23.49 -12.42 6.58
N THR A 174 24.23 -13.14 5.73
CA THR A 174 25.63 -12.83 5.42
C THR A 174 25.80 -11.96 4.17
N ASP A 175 24.74 -11.81 3.38
CA ASP A 175 24.83 -11.16 2.06
C ASP A 175 24.70 -9.62 2.17
N VAL A 176 24.09 -9.10 3.26
CA VAL A 176 23.84 -7.67 3.45
C VAL A 176 24.18 -7.27 4.88
N LYS A 177 24.97 -6.21 5.04
CA LYS A 177 25.22 -5.55 6.33
C LYS A 177 24.62 -4.16 6.30
N VAL A 178 23.65 -3.91 7.14
CA VAL A 178 23.11 -2.56 7.32
C VAL A 178 24.08 -1.74 8.17
N VAL A 179 24.61 -0.67 7.61
CA VAL A 179 25.58 0.23 8.28
C VAL A 179 24.86 1.34 9.04
N SER A 180 23.79 1.88 8.45
CA SER A 180 22.97 2.91 9.07
C SER A 180 21.54 2.81 8.53
N HIS A 181 20.58 3.27 9.31
CA HIS A 181 19.19 3.37 8.92
C HIS A 181 18.65 4.73 9.36
N GLU A 182 18.20 5.51 8.39
CA GLU A 182 17.50 6.77 8.64
C GLU A 182 16.01 6.58 8.36
N GLN A 183 15.18 6.85 9.34
CA GLN A 183 13.73 6.78 9.22
C GLN A 183 13.15 8.19 9.27
N SER A 184 12.36 8.56 8.26
CA SER A 184 11.58 9.79 8.32
C SER A 184 10.48 9.63 9.38
N SER A 185 10.53 10.48 10.41
CA SER A 185 9.55 10.46 11.50
C SER A 185 8.49 11.55 11.31
N GLY A 186 7.28 11.31 11.78
CA GLY A 186 6.25 12.32 12.05
C GLY A 186 5.27 12.64 10.90
N LYS A 187 5.38 12.04 9.73
CA LYS A 187 4.41 12.22 8.64
C LYS A 187 3.79 10.88 8.23
N LEU A 188 2.50 10.92 7.89
CA LEU A 188 1.80 9.78 7.31
C LEU A 188 2.51 9.35 6.01
N ASP A 189 2.87 8.08 5.88
CA ASP A 189 3.50 7.58 4.64
C ASP A 189 2.51 7.69 3.47
N LEU A 190 2.94 8.36 2.42
CA LEU A 190 2.16 8.55 1.20
C LEU A 190 1.64 7.24 0.60
N LYS A 191 2.39 6.15 0.73
CA LYS A 191 1.98 4.85 0.19
C LYS A 191 0.86 4.20 1.00
N GLU A 192 0.76 4.53 2.30
CA GLU A 192 -0.23 3.97 3.22
C GLU A 192 -1.45 4.91 3.40
N ALA A 193 -1.36 6.15 2.92
CA ALA A 193 -2.39 7.14 3.06
C ALA A 193 -3.67 6.77 2.29
N GLU A 194 -4.82 6.93 2.96
CA GLU A 194 -6.14 6.77 2.31
C GLU A 194 -6.55 7.99 1.53
N VAL A 195 -6.15 9.15 2.02
CA VAL A 195 -6.43 10.45 1.39
C VAL A 195 -5.11 11.17 1.17
N VAL A 196 -4.93 11.72 -0.01
CA VAL A 196 -3.74 12.50 -0.37
C VAL A 196 -4.15 13.83 -0.98
N VAL A 197 -3.61 14.91 -0.44
CA VAL A 197 -3.73 16.25 -1.00
C VAL A 197 -2.41 16.62 -1.64
N SER A 198 -2.40 16.77 -2.96
CA SER A 198 -1.20 17.03 -3.75
C SER A 198 -1.30 18.37 -4.46
N ALA A 199 -0.20 19.13 -4.46
CA ALA A 199 -0.21 20.40 -5.14
C ALA A 199 0.96 20.58 -6.11
N GLY A 200 0.75 21.46 -7.09
CA GLY A 200 1.68 21.76 -8.16
C GLY A 200 2.16 23.20 -8.15
N ARG A 201 2.84 23.61 -9.22
CA ARG A 201 3.31 24.99 -9.42
C ARG A 201 2.18 26.03 -9.49
N GLY A 202 0.92 25.59 -9.66
CA GLY A 202 -0.25 26.47 -9.56
C GLY A 202 -0.41 27.13 -8.20
N MET A 203 0.29 26.64 -7.16
CA MET A 203 0.38 27.30 -5.85
C MET A 203 1.27 28.54 -5.83
N LYS A 204 1.97 28.85 -6.91
CA LYS A 204 2.79 30.06 -7.16
C LYS A 204 4.02 30.21 -6.28
N GLY A 205 4.10 29.56 -5.10
CA GLY A 205 5.26 29.61 -4.20
C GLY A 205 5.11 28.69 -2.98
N PRO A 206 6.23 28.38 -2.30
CA PRO A 206 6.23 27.54 -1.09
C PRO A 206 5.50 28.21 0.08
N GLU A 207 5.44 29.54 0.13
CA GLU A 207 4.73 30.32 1.13
C GLU A 207 3.22 30.07 1.15
N ASN A 208 2.66 29.61 0.04
CA ASN A 208 1.24 29.33 -0.11
C ASN A 208 0.88 27.87 0.27
N TRP A 209 1.88 27.07 0.68
CA TRP A 209 1.65 25.65 0.97
C TRP A 209 0.80 25.42 2.23
N GLY A 210 0.75 26.41 3.14
CA GLY A 210 -0.03 26.31 4.37
C GLY A 210 -1.49 25.94 4.16
N MET A 211 -2.15 26.43 3.09
CA MET A 211 -3.55 26.06 2.78
C MET A 211 -3.69 24.60 2.32
N VAL A 212 -2.67 24.05 1.68
CA VAL A 212 -2.63 22.64 1.27
C VAL A 212 -2.49 21.74 2.50
N GLU A 213 -1.61 22.13 3.42
CA GLU A 213 -1.37 21.42 4.70
C GLU A 213 -2.62 21.48 5.60
N GLU A 214 -3.29 22.62 5.67
CA GLU A 214 -4.53 22.78 6.43
C GLU A 214 -5.66 21.86 5.88
N LEU A 215 -5.86 21.86 4.58
CA LEU A 215 -6.83 20.97 3.95
C LEU A 215 -6.48 19.49 4.22
N ALA A 216 -5.19 19.13 4.12
CA ALA A 216 -4.72 17.79 4.41
C ALA A 216 -4.98 17.42 5.88
N GLN A 217 -4.71 18.31 6.82
CA GLN A 217 -4.95 18.10 8.25
C GLN A 217 -6.43 17.86 8.54
N VAL A 218 -7.31 18.68 7.99
CA VAL A 218 -8.78 18.54 8.18
C VAL A 218 -9.28 17.21 7.60
N LEU A 219 -8.70 16.74 6.52
CA LEU A 219 -9.04 15.46 5.90
C LEU A 219 -8.39 14.24 6.58
N GLY A 220 -7.35 14.43 7.42
CA GLY A 220 -6.48 13.35 7.89
C GLY A 220 -5.63 12.76 6.76
N ALA A 221 -5.24 13.60 5.81
CA ALA A 221 -4.57 13.24 4.58
C ALA A 221 -3.05 13.40 4.67
N ALA A 222 -2.31 12.65 3.84
CA ALA A 222 -0.92 12.95 3.56
C ALA A 222 -0.80 14.07 2.51
N THR A 223 0.27 14.86 2.59
CA THR A 223 0.62 15.85 1.58
C THR A 223 1.54 15.27 0.51
N ALA A 224 1.33 15.67 -0.74
CA ALA A 224 2.17 15.29 -1.87
C ALA A 224 2.44 16.47 -2.80
N CYS A 225 3.38 16.31 -3.71
CA CYS A 225 3.69 17.33 -4.70
C CYS A 225 3.99 16.73 -6.08
N SER A 226 3.85 17.57 -7.10
CA SER A 226 4.31 17.27 -8.44
C SER A 226 5.84 17.34 -8.55
N LYS A 227 6.43 16.63 -9.54
CA LYS A 227 7.87 16.65 -9.77
C LYS A 227 8.47 18.08 -9.84
N PRO A 228 7.92 19.03 -10.62
CA PRO A 228 8.48 20.37 -10.69
C PRO A 228 8.55 21.10 -9.36
N VAL A 229 7.63 20.84 -8.44
CA VAL A 229 7.62 21.42 -7.09
C VAL A 229 8.78 20.86 -6.25
N SER A 230 9.03 19.56 -6.34
CA SER A 230 10.15 18.92 -5.66
C SER A 230 11.50 19.34 -6.25
N ASP A 231 11.62 19.40 -7.58
CA ASP A 231 12.86 19.74 -8.26
C ASP A 231 13.34 21.18 -7.93
N ILE A 232 12.41 22.13 -7.72
CA ILE A 232 12.74 23.52 -7.31
C ILE A 232 12.82 23.70 -5.79
N GLY A 233 12.72 22.61 -5.02
CA GLY A 233 12.93 22.60 -3.58
C GLY A 233 11.79 23.15 -2.73
N TRP A 234 10.59 23.37 -3.27
CA TRP A 234 9.44 23.80 -2.44
C TRP A 234 9.01 22.72 -1.45
N ARG A 235 9.12 21.45 -1.86
CA ARG A 235 8.82 20.29 -1.02
C ARG A 235 9.88 19.20 -1.16
N PRO A 236 10.08 18.38 -0.13
CA PRO A 236 11.09 17.31 -0.17
C PRO A 236 10.73 16.24 -1.20
N HIS A 237 11.74 15.55 -1.72
CA HIS A 237 11.55 14.44 -2.66
C HIS A 237 10.67 13.29 -2.11
N SER A 238 10.60 13.16 -0.79
CA SER A 238 9.72 12.18 -0.13
C SER A 238 8.24 12.43 -0.38
N GLU A 239 7.82 13.63 -0.77
CA GLU A 239 6.45 14.00 -1.13
C GLU A 239 6.21 13.97 -2.64
N HIS A 240 7.23 13.74 -3.46
CA HIS A 240 7.07 13.67 -4.92
C HIS A 240 6.32 12.42 -5.36
N VAL A 241 5.22 12.62 -6.09
CA VAL A 241 4.39 11.58 -6.70
C VAL A 241 4.48 11.61 -8.22
N GLY A 242 4.63 10.45 -8.84
CA GLY A 242 4.75 10.31 -10.29
C GLY A 242 5.60 9.09 -10.68
N GLN A 243 5.85 8.94 -11.97
CA GLN A 243 6.60 7.82 -12.54
C GLN A 243 8.00 7.66 -11.94
N THR A 244 8.68 8.77 -11.65
CA THR A 244 10.03 8.80 -11.07
C THR A 244 10.03 9.10 -9.56
N GLY A 245 8.85 9.29 -8.98
CA GLY A 245 8.61 9.47 -7.56
C GLY A 245 7.92 8.27 -6.94
N LYS A 246 7.08 8.53 -5.93
CA LYS A 246 6.25 7.49 -5.34
C LYS A 246 5.02 7.21 -6.22
N ALA A 247 4.74 5.95 -6.48
CA ALA A 247 3.44 5.52 -6.99
C ALA A 247 2.53 5.21 -5.79
N ILE A 248 1.33 5.79 -5.80
CA ILE A 248 0.37 5.70 -4.70
C ILE A 248 -1.02 5.26 -5.19
N ALA A 249 -1.82 4.73 -4.28
CA ALA A 249 -3.17 4.26 -4.58
C ALA A 249 -4.16 4.64 -3.45
N PRO A 250 -4.32 5.94 -3.12
CA PRO A 250 -5.26 6.37 -2.09
C PRO A 250 -6.71 6.12 -2.52
N ASN A 251 -7.62 6.15 -1.53
CA ASN A 251 -9.05 6.16 -1.81
C ASN A 251 -9.49 7.50 -2.44
N LEU A 252 -8.86 8.61 -2.00
CA LEU A 252 -9.10 9.94 -2.53
C LEU A 252 -7.76 10.67 -2.81
N TYR A 253 -7.59 11.11 -4.05
CA TYR A 253 -6.47 11.95 -4.46
C TYR A 253 -6.97 13.31 -4.91
N ILE A 254 -6.56 14.38 -4.24
CA ILE A 254 -6.92 15.77 -4.59
C ILE A 254 -5.69 16.43 -5.23
N ALA A 255 -5.81 16.79 -6.49
CA ALA A 255 -4.76 17.45 -7.28
C ALA A 255 -5.05 18.94 -7.43
N ILE A 256 -4.17 19.79 -6.91
CA ILE A 256 -4.35 21.25 -6.85
C ILE A 256 -3.28 21.93 -7.70
N GLY A 257 -3.68 22.65 -8.74
CA GLY A 257 -2.75 23.39 -9.59
C GLY A 257 -1.67 22.51 -10.24
N ILE A 258 -2.04 21.26 -10.56
CA ILE A 258 -1.20 20.28 -11.28
C ILE A 258 -1.76 20.11 -12.69
N SER A 259 -0.91 20.22 -13.71
CA SER A 259 -1.34 20.09 -15.12
C SER A 259 -1.78 18.69 -15.51
N GLY A 260 -1.27 17.64 -14.85
CA GLY A 260 -1.61 16.26 -15.17
C GLY A 260 -0.79 15.67 -16.31
N ALA A 261 0.48 15.98 -16.40
CA ALA A 261 1.39 15.30 -17.32
C ALA A 261 1.35 13.78 -17.10
N ILE A 262 1.54 13.02 -18.19
CA ILE A 262 1.42 11.55 -18.18
C ILE A 262 2.33 10.88 -17.13
N GLN A 263 3.49 11.49 -16.86
CA GLN A 263 4.44 11.01 -15.84
C GLN A 263 3.89 11.18 -14.42
N HIS A 264 3.09 12.24 -14.15
CA HIS A 264 2.43 12.41 -12.87
C HIS A 264 1.27 11.44 -12.73
N LEU A 265 0.44 11.33 -13.77
CA LEU A 265 -0.68 10.39 -13.83
C LEU A 265 -0.25 8.94 -13.57
N ALA A 266 0.90 8.53 -14.10
CA ALA A 266 1.43 7.18 -13.88
C ALA A 266 1.64 6.84 -12.39
N GLY A 267 1.87 7.86 -11.55
CA GLY A 267 2.01 7.67 -10.10
C GLY A 267 0.70 7.68 -9.31
N VAL A 268 -0.43 8.13 -9.91
CA VAL A 268 -1.69 8.32 -9.19
C VAL A 268 -2.90 7.62 -9.81
N ASN A 269 -2.78 7.06 -11.01
CA ASN A 269 -3.86 6.36 -11.73
C ASN A 269 -4.49 5.19 -10.96
N SER A 270 -3.84 4.73 -9.90
CA SER A 270 -4.36 3.68 -9.03
C SER A 270 -5.27 4.20 -7.92
N SER A 271 -5.42 5.52 -7.77
CA SER A 271 -6.36 6.15 -6.84
C SER A 271 -7.80 5.75 -7.19
N LYS A 272 -8.66 5.56 -6.18
CA LYS A 272 -10.07 5.21 -6.43
C LYS A 272 -10.89 6.40 -6.90
N THR A 273 -10.61 7.58 -6.34
CA THR A 273 -11.27 8.82 -6.73
C THR A 273 -10.22 9.91 -6.89
N ILE A 274 -10.26 10.59 -8.02
CA ILE A 274 -9.38 11.71 -8.34
C ILE A 274 -10.21 12.98 -8.47
N VAL A 275 -9.88 13.98 -7.64
CA VAL A 275 -10.44 15.33 -7.69
C VAL A 275 -9.38 16.29 -8.19
N VAL A 276 -9.71 17.11 -9.17
CA VAL A 276 -8.79 18.10 -9.75
C VAL A 276 -9.31 19.52 -9.52
N ILE A 277 -8.46 20.39 -9.02
CA ILE A 277 -8.70 21.83 -8.89
C ILE A 277 -7.64 22.55 -9.73
N ASN A 278 -8.07 23.21 -10.78
CA ASN A 278 -7.17 23.95 -11.67
C ASN A 278 -7.90 25.14 -12.30
N ASN A 279 -7.20 26.24 -12.51
CA ASN A 279 -7.73 27.41 -13.19
C ASN A 279 -7.70 27.31 -14.72
N ASP A 280 -6.90 26.38 -15.27
CA ASP A 280 -6.85 26.06 -16.70
C ASP A 280 -7.87 24.97 -17.03
N PRO A 281 -8.98 25.28 -17.73
CA PRO A 281 -9.98 24.28 -18.08
C PRO A 281 -9.47 23.21 -19.05
N GLU A 282 -8.39 23.49 -19.79
CA GLU A 282 -7.77 22.57 -20.73
C GLU A 282 -6.68 21.69 -20.08
N ALA A 283 -6.46 21.81 -18.78
CA ALA A 283 -5.46 21.01 -18.09
C ALA A 283 -5.71 19.49 -18.32
N PRO A 284 -4.73 18.76 -18.85
CA PRO A 284 -4.90 17.33 -19.19
C PRO A 284 -5.40 16.47 -18.03
N PHE A 285 -5.20 16.91 -16.79
CA PHE A 285 -5.62 16.16 -15.60
C PHE A 285 -7.14 15.99 -15.52
N PHE A 286 -7.92 16.93 -16.01
CA PHE A 286 -9.39 16.83 -16.03
C PHE A 286 -9.90 15.60 -16.81
N LYS A 287 -9.15 15.15 -17.83
CA LYS A 287 -9.50 13.94 -18.61
C LYS A 287 -9.35 12.63 -17.81
N SER A 288 -8.63 12.67 -16.70
CA SER A 288 -8.39 11.51 -15.82
C SER A 288 -9.02 11.68 -14.45
N ALA A 289 -9.76 12.74 -14.20
CA ALA A 289 -10.42 13.06 -12.94
C ALA A 289 -11.85 12.51 -12.91
N ASP A 290 -12.29 12.05 -11.74
CA ASP A 290 -13.69 11.73 -11.48
C ASP A 290 -14.50 13.01 -11.21
N TYR A 291 -13.85 14.00 -10.59
CA TYR A 291 -14.42 15.31 -10.30
C TYR A 291 -13.43 16.42 -10.63
N GLY A 292 -13.92 17.49 -11.20
CA GLY A 292 -13.13 18.65 -11.58
C GLY A 292 -13.74 19.97 -11.16
N VAL A 293 -12.91 20.86 -10.62
CA VAL A 293 -13.29 22.23 -10.30
C VAL A 293 -12.39 23.17 -11.11
N VAL A 294 -12.99 23.88 -12.07
CA VAL A 294 -12.29 24.95 -12.81
C VAL A 294 -12.39 26.22 -11.97
N GLY A 295 -11.27 26.63 -11.35
CA GLY A 295 -11.26 27.78 -10.46
C GLY A 295 -9.89 28.08 -9.89
N ASP A 296 -9.76 29.26 -9.28
CA ASP A 296 -8.52 29.65 -8.58
C ASP A 296 -8.38 28.86 -7.27
N ALA A 297 -7.28 28.14 -7.13
CA ALA A 297 -6.94 27.38 -5.93
C ALA A 297 -7.03 28.21 -4.64
N PHE A 298 -6.64 29.51 -4.72
CA PHE A 298 -6.65 30.43 -3.58
C PHE A 298 -8.06 30.80 -3.11
N GLN A 299 -9.08 30.58 -3.92
CA GLN A 299 -10.50 30.74 -3.56
C GLN A 299 -11.13 29.40 -3.18
N VAL A 300 -10.84 28.36 -3.97
CA VAL A 300 -11.48 27.05 -3.83
C VAL A 300 -11.01 26.32 -2.57
N ILE A 301 -9.70 26.31 -2.26
CA ILE A 301 -9.17 25.56 -1.13
C ILE A 301 -9.69 26.06 0.22
N PRO A 302 -9.67 27.36 0.54
CA PRO A 302 -10.23 27.83 1.80
C PRO A 302 -11.71 27.52 1.95
N ALA A 303 -12.51 27.75 0.90
CA ALA A 303 -13.93 27.45 0.92
C ALA A 303 -14.22 25.95 1.11
N LEU A 304 -13.44 25.09 0.47
CA LEU A 304 -13.53 23.63 0.62
C LEU A 304 -13.15 23.21 2.05
N THR A 305 -12.07 23.75 2.58
CA THR A 305 -11.60 23.46 3.95
C THR A 305 -12.66 23.79 4.99
N GLU A 306 -13.25 24.99 4.91
CA GLU A 306 -14.33 25.41 5.81
C GLU A 306 -15.58 24.51 5.70
N LYS A 307 -15.96 24.12 4.48
CA LYS A 307 -17.09 23.21 4.29
C LYS A 307 -16.83 21.83 4.89
N ILE A 308 -15.61 21.29 4.73
CA ILE A 308 -15.23 19.99 5.30
C ILE A 308 -15.21 20.06 6.83
N LYS A 309 -14.66 21.14 7.42
CA LYS A 309 -14.71 21.36 8.87
C LYS A 309 -16.17 21.33 9.37
N ALA A 310 -17.05 22.05 8.71
CA ALA A 310 -18.47 22.09 9.08
C ALA A 310 -19.16 20.71 9.00
N ILE A 311 -18.80 19.86 8.00
CA ILE A 311 -19.35 18.51 7.85
C ILE A 311 -18.82 17.57 8.93
N LYS A 312 -17.54 17.70 9.28
CA LYS A 312 -16.91 16.86 10.30
C LYS A 312 -17.24 17.28 11.74
N GLY A 313 -17.86 18.42 11.95
CA GLY A 313 -18.14 18.95 13.28
C GLY A 313 -16.88 19.42 14.01
N ALA A 314 -15.87 19.80 13.27
CA ALA A 314 -14.56 20.22 13.78
C ALA A 314 -14.45 21.75 13.79
#